data_0df7729e0aa49d848618cbbcc5c4dc51
#
_entry.id   0df7729e0aa49d848618cbbcc5c4dc51
#
_cell.length_a   1.000
_cell.length_b   1.000
_cell.length_c   1.000
_cell.angle_alpha   90.00
_cell.angle_beta   90.00
_cell.angle_gamma   90.00
#
_symmetry.space_group_name_H-M   'P 1'
#
loop_
_entity.id
_entity.type
_entity.pdbx_description
1 polymer ?
#
loop_
_entity_poly.entity_id
_entity_poly.type
_entity_poly.pdbx_seq_one_letter_code
_entity_poly.pdbx_strand_id
1 'polypeptide(L)'
;NEGGDGMKKAVYVPHYAPAEAKAKDLCKGAQSLLERYEIITKYVSDKIAYDYIRAITIPKRGGLPDVERWWKLHMGICLDIASLTVGMLRAVSIPASLIIGWADGHYHAWVEARIGGKKYLYDHDDPQKKVKLYKKERMY
;
A
#
# COMPACT_ATOMS: atom_id res chain seq x y z
N ASN A 1 5.57 1.34 22.98
CA ASN A 1 4.26 0.94 23.45
C ASN A 1 3.53 0.13 22.37
N GLU A 2 3.41 -1.16 22.59
CA GLU A 2 2.81 -2.09 21.62
C GLU A 2 1.34 -1.75 21.33
N GLY A 3 0.58 -1.35 22.33
CA GLY A 3 -0.81 -0.96 22.14
C GLY A 3 -0.95 0.28 21.25
N GLY A 4 -0.05 1.25 21.41
CA GLY A 4 -0.01 2.44 20.56
C GLY A 4 0.33 2.11 19.13
N ASP A 5 1.29 1.21 18.91
CA ASP A 5 1.67 0.77 17.57
C ASP A 5 0.55 -0.01 16.89
N GLY A 6 -0.15 -0.88 17.63
CA GLY A 6 -1.30 -1.61 17.10
C GLY A 6 -2.42 -0.67 16.67
N MET A 7 -2.72 0.35 17.48
CA MET A 7 -3.72 1.36 17.13
C MET A 7 -3.32 2.16 15.90
N LYS A 8 -2.04 2.59 15.80
CA LYS A 8 -1.54 3.31 14.64
C LYS A 8 -1.64 2.46 13.37
N LYS A 9 -1.28 1.18 13.45
CA LYS A 9 -1.41 0.27 12.31
C LYS A 9 -2.86 0.12 11.87
N ALA A 10 -3.79 -0.03 12.82
CA ALA A 10 -5.22 -0.16 12.51
C ALA A 10 -5.78 1.11 11.85
N VAL A 11 -5.26 2.29 12.20
CA VAL A 11 -5.70 3.56 11.62
C VAL A 11 -5.12 3.77 10.23
N TYR A 12 -3.82 3.51 10.05
CA TYR A 12 -3.15 3.72 8.76
C TYR A 12 -3.36 2.57 7.78
N VAL A 13 -3.58 1.37 8.27
CA VAL A 13 -3.90 0.19 7.44
C VAL A 13 -5.17 -0.45 7.98
N PRO A 14 -6.33 0.19 7.77
CA PRO A 14 -7.60 -0.33 8.27
C PRO A 14 -8.00 -1.60 7.53
N HIS A 15 -8.70 -2.48 8.24
CA HIS A 15 -9.35 -3.62 7.60
C HIS A 15 -10.50 -3.14 6.74
N TYR A 16 -10.50 -3.53 5.48
CA TYR A 16 -11.60 -3.23 4.59
C TYR A 16 -12.01 -4.51 3.85
N ALA A 17 -13.10 -5.10 4.29
CA ALA A 17 -13.53 -6.42 3.85
C ALA A 17 -13.65 -6.59 2.33
N PRO A 18 -14.22 -5.64 1.56
CA PRO A 18 -14.32 -5.82 0.10
C PRO A 18 -12.96 -5.97 -0.58
N ALA A 19 -11.96 -5.17 -0.19
CA ALA A 19 -10.62 -5.26 -0.77
C ALA A 19 -9.92 -6.55 -0.37
N GLU A 20 -10.06 -6.95 0.89
CA GLU A 20 -9.49 -8.21 1.40
C GLU A 20 -10.10 -9.43 0.70
N ALA A 21 -11.42 -9.41 0.49
CA ALA A 21 -12.10 -10.46 -0.24
C ALA A 21 -11.62 -10.54 -1.70
N LYS A 22 -11.43 -9.38 -2.34
CA LYS A 22 -10.90 -9.32 -3.70
C LYS A 22 -9.50 -9.91 -3.78
N ALA A 23 -8.63 -9.60 -2.82
CA ALA A 23 -7.28 -10.14 -2.76
C ALA A 23 -7.30 -11.68 -2.67
N LYS A 24 -8.13 -12.22 -1.78
CA LYS A 24 -8.28 -13.67 -1.62
C LYS A 24 -8.80 -14.33 -2.91
N ASP A 25 -9.77 -13.69 -3.56
CA ASP A 25 -10.34 -14.21 -4.81
C ASP A 25 -9.30 -14.22 -5.93
N LEU A 26 -8.56 -13.13 -6.10
CA LEU A 26 -7.52 -13.03 -7.12
C LEU A 26 -6.41 -14.08 -6.93
N CYS A 27 -6.11 -14.45 -5.70
CA CYS A 27 -5.01 -15.35 -5.37
C CYS A 27 -5.41 -16.82 -5.23
N LYS A 28 -6.64 -17.19 -5.54
CA LYS A 28 -7.12 -18.58 -5.38
C LYS A 28 -6.26 -19.62 -6.09
N GLY A 29 -5.71 -19.31 -7.26
CA GLY A 29 -4.89 -20.24 -8.02
C GLY A 29 -3.39 -20.05 -7.82
N ALA A 30 -2.98 -19.13 -6.95
CA ALA A 30 -1.57 -18.82 -6.76
C ALA A 30 -0.82 -19.96 -6.08
N GLN A 31 0.37 -20.27 -6.59
CA GLN A 31 1.20 -21.39 -6.13
C GLN A 31 2.22 -20.99 -5.05
N SER A 32 2.44 -19.69 -4.84
CA SER A 32 3.45 -19.19 -3.89
C SER A 32 3.08 -17.80 -3.37
N LEU A 33 3.72 -17.38 -2.28
CA LEU A 33 3.56 -16.01 -1.76
C LEU A 33 4.06 -14.98 -2.78
N LEU A 34 5.15 -15.26 -3.47
CA LEU A 34 5.66 -14.35 -4.50
C LEU A 34 4.65 -14.17 -5.62
N GLU A 35 4.01 -15.24 -6.06
CA GLU A 35 2.96 -15.15 -7.08
C GLU A 35 1.77 -14.33 -6.58
N ARG A 36 1.37 -14.50 -5.32
CA ARG A 36 0.32 -13.66 -4.72
C ARG A 36 0.72 -12.19 -4.71
N TYR A 37 1.96 -11.90 -4.36
CA TYR A 37 2.48 -10.54 -4.36
C TYR A 37 2.40 -9.92 -5.76
N GLU A 38 2.83 -10.64 -6.77
CA GLU A 38 2.79 -10.19 -8.15
C GLU A 38 1.36 -9.95 -8.65
N ILE A 39 0.45 -10.86 -8.32
CA ILE A 39 -0.97 -10.73 -8.67
C ILE A 39 -1.58 -9.48 -8.05
N ILE A 40 -1.36 -9.27 -6.74
CA ILE A 40 -1.93 -8.12 -6.02
C ILE A 40 -1.35 -6.81 -6.53
N THR A 41 -0.03 -6.70 -6.65
CA THR A 41 0.60 -5.46 -7.11
C THR A 41 0.24 -5.15 -8.57
N LYS A 42 0.12 -6.16 -9.41
CA LYS A 42 -0.34 -5.96 -10.79
C LYS A 42 -1.80 -5.46 -10.81
N TYR A 43 -2.66 -6.05 -10.02
CA TYR A 43 -4.06 -5.61 -9.93
C TYR A 43 -4.14 -4.14 -9.51
N VAL A 44 -3.41 -3.76 -8.45
CA VAL A 44 -3.41 -2.36 -7.98
C VAL A 44 -2.86 -1.43 -9.06
N SER A 45 -1.77 -1.80 -9.71
CA SER A 45 -1.18 -0.98 -10.78
C SER A 45 -2.12 -0.79 -11.96
N ASP A 46 -2.87 -1.84 -12.33
CA ASP A 46 -3.73 -1.82 -13.51
C ASP A 46 -5.11 -1.20 -13.23
N LYS A 47 -5.64 -1.34 -12.01
CA LYS A 47 -7.04 -1.03 -11.70
C LYS A 47 -7.23 0.19 -10.81
N ILE A 48 -6.21 0.62 -10.08
CA ILE A 48 -6.30 1.78 -9.20
C ILE A 48 -5.54 2.94 -9.82
N ALA A 49 -6.26 4.02 -10.10
CA ALA A 49 -5.66 5.21 -10.71
C ALA A 49 -5.14 6.18 -9.64
N TYR A 50 -4.11 6.95 -9.98
CA TYR A 50 -3.62 8.01 -9.11
C TYR A 50 -4.51 9.25 -9.23
N ASP A 51 -4.92 9.81 -8.10
CA ASP A 51 -5.77 11.00 -8.04
C ASP A 51 -4.92 12.26 -7.94
N TYR A 52 -4.58 12.84 -9.08
CA TYR A 52 -3.75 14.04 -9.13
C TYR A 52 -4.44 15.27 -8.54
N ILE A 53 -5.76 15.36 -8.64
CA ILE A 53 -6.50 16.49 -8.09
C ILE A 53 -6.45 16.45 -6.57
N ARG A 54 -6.71 15.29 -5.97
CA ARG A 54 -6.61 15.13 -4.52
C ARG A 54 -5.18 15.41 -4.03
N ALA A 55 -4.17 14.98 -4.78
CA ALA A 55 -2.78 15.17 -4.39
C ALA A 55 -2.40 16.64 -4.22
N ILE A 56 -2.97 17.55 -5.00
CA ILE A 56 -2.67 18.98 -4.90
C ILE A 56 -3.59 19.73 -3.93
N THR A 57 -4.68 19.11 -3.47
CA THR A 57 -5.66 19.77 -2.59
C THR A 57 -5.55 19.38 -1.12
N ILE A 58 -4.84 18.29 -0.79
CA ILE A 58 -4.69 17.85 0.60
C ILE A 58 -3.45 18.50 1.26
N PRO A 59 -3.43 18.60 2.60
CA PRO A 59 -2.24 19.03 3.33
C PRO A 59 -1.07 18.08 3.07
N LYS A 60 0.14 18.63 2.93
CA LYS A 60 1.32 17.85 2.57
C LYS A 60 1.67 16.73 3.55
N ARG A 61 1.43 16.88 4.82
CA ARG A 61 1.77 15.89 5.85
C ARG A 61 0.56 15.50 6.67
N GLY A 62 -0.61 15.61 6.10
CA GLY A 62 -1.82 15.41 6.84
C GLY A 62 -2.69 14.31 6.30
N GLY A 63 -3.62 13.92 7.15
CA GLY A 63 -4.69 13.01 6.78
C GLY A 63 -4.36 11.55 6.98
N LEU A 64 -5.42 10.80 7.07
CA LEU A 64 -5.39 9.35 7.16
C LEU A 64 -5.89 8.77 5.83
N PRO A 65 -5.47 7.54 5.48
CA PRO A 65 -5.98 6.92 4.27
C PRO A 65 -7.48 6.64 4.40
N ASP A 66 -8.21 6.88 3.33
CA ASP A 66 -9.63 6.55 3.22
C ASP A 66 -9.80 5.43 2.21
N VAL A 67 -9.46 4.21 2.64
CA VAL A 67 -9.43 3.05 1.73
C VAL A 67 -10.81 2.68 1.21
N GLU A 68 -11.87 2.85 2.00
CA GLU A 68 -13.23 2.55 1.57
C GLU A 68 -13.65 3.44 0.40
N ARG A 69 -13.48 4.74 0.56
CA ARG A 69 -13.87 5.71 -0.47
C ARG A 69 -13.11 5.48 -1.77
N TRP A 70 -11.79 5.35 -1.67
CA TRP A 70 -10.94 5.26 -2.86
C TRP A 70 -11.00 3.89 -3.51
N TRP A 71 -11.27 2.83 -2.73
CA TRP A 71 -11.60 1.54 -3.32
C TRP A 71 -12.83 1.63 -4.21
N LYS A 72 -13.91 2.25 -3.72
CA LYS A 72 -15.15 2.41 -4.49
C LYS A 72 -14.93 3.22 -5.77
N LEU A 73 -14.06 4.20 -5.73
CA LEU A 73 -13.75 5.05 -6.89
C LEU A 73 -12.60 4.49 -7.77
N HIS A 74 -11.91 3.46 -7.31
CA HIS A 74 -10.73 2.89 -7.97
C HIS A 74 -9.65 3.94 -8.26
N MET A 75 -9.42 4.85 -7.30
CA MET A 75 -8.38 5.87 -7.38
C MET A 75 -7.95 6.30 -5.96
N GLY A 76 -6.84 7.03 -5.88
CA GLY A 76 -6.34 7.54 -4.62
C GLY A 76 -4.99 8.21 -4.78
N ILE A 77 -4.45 8.72 -3.68
CA ILE A 77 -3.07 9.20 -3.63
C ILE A 77 -2.16 8.11 -3.07
N CYS A 78 -0.86 8.38 -3.05
CA CYS A 78 0.13 7.39 -2.61
C CYS A 78 -0.20 6.74 -1.26
N LEU A 79 -0.65 7.52 -0.29
CA LEU A 79 -1.00 7.01 1.03
C LEU A 79 -2.21 6.05 0.97
N ASP A 80 -3.26 6.43 0.23
CA ASP A 80 -4.46 5.60 0.09
C ASP A 80 -4.14 4.28 -0.62
N ILE A 81 -3.39 4.37 -1.71
CA ILE A 81 -3.05 3.21 -2.53
C ILE A 81 -2.09 2.27 -1.80
N ALA A 82 -1.08 2.82 -1.13
CA ALA A 82 -0.14 2.01 -0.35
C ALA A 82 -0.84 1.31 0.81
N SER A 83 -1.69 2.02 1.55
CA SER A 83 -2.46 1.45 2.64
C SER A 83 -3.38 0.31 2.17
N LEU A 84 -4.10 0.54 1.08
CA LEU A 84 -4.96 -0.47 0.46
C LEU A 84 -4.15 -1.71 0.05
N THR A 85 -3.03 -1.50 -0.59
CA THR A 85 -2.16 -2.59 -1.06
C THR A 85 -1.64 -3.43 0.11
N VAL A 86 -1.20 -2.79 1.18
CA VAL A 86 -0.75 -3.49 2.40
C VAL A 86 -1.87 -4.34 2.98
N GLY A 87 -3.09 -3.81 3.07
CA GLY A 87 -4.24 -4.55 3.55
C GLY A 87 -4.55 -5.78 2.69
N MET A 88 -4.48 -5.64 1.37
CA MET A 88 -4.70 -6.75 0.45
C MET A 88 -3.61 -7.82 0.56
N LEU A 89 -2.34 -7.41 0.68
CA LEU A 89 -1.23 -8.34 0.85
C LEU A 89 -1.34 -9.12 2.15
N ARG A 90 -1.65 -8.43 3.25
CA ARG A 90 -1.86 -9.10 4.55
C ARG A 90 -3.01 -10.11 4.51
N ALA A 91 -4.07 -9.81 3.76
CA ALA A 91 -5.22 -10.70 3.62
C ALA A 91 -4.85 -12.02 2.93
N VAL A 92 -3.79 -12.05 2.15
CA VAL A 92 -3.28 -13.28 1.50
C VAL A 92 -1.98 -13.77 2.15
N SER A 93 -1.79 -13.44 3.43
CA SER A 93 -0.71 -13.96 4.28
C SER A 93 0.70 -13.46 3.91
N ILE A 94 0.80 -12.31 3.29
CA ILE A 94 2.09 -11.70 2.98
C ILE A 94 2.37 -10.62 4.02
N PRO A 95 3.46 -10.74 4.80
CA PRO A 95 3.89 -9.67 5.70
C PRO A 95 4.23 -8.43 4.89
N ALA A 96 3.55 -7.34 5.18
CA ALA A 96 3.73 -6.09 4.47
C ALA A 96 3.55 -4.91 5.42
N SER A 97 4.22 -3.81 5.10
CA SER A 97 4.16 -2.58 5.87
C SER A 97 3.93 -1.39 4.97
N LEU A 98 3.13 -0.45 5.48
CA LEU A 98 2.99 0.87 4.90
C LEU A 98 4.19 1.70 5.37
N ILE A 99 4.94 2.24 4.44
CA ILE A 99 6.08 3.10 4.75
C ILE A 99 5.72 4.53 4.40
N ILE A 100 5.98 5.44 5.32
CA ILE A 100 5.87 6.89 5.10
C ILE A 100 7.27 7.46 5.28
N GLY A 101 7.70 8.28 4.34
CA GLY A 101 9.04 8.84 4.36
C GLY A 101 9.30 9.72 3.16
N TRP A 102 10.50 9.63 2.62
CA TRP A 102 11.00 10.50 1.56
C TRP A 102 11.50 9.67 0.39
N ALA A 103 11.02 9.99 -0.79
CA ALA A 103 11.46 9.38 -2.05
C ALA A 103 12.13 10.49 -2.87
N ASP A 104 13.45 10.41 -3.03
CA ASP A 104 14.25 11.44 -3.68
C ASP A 104 13.94 12.86 -3.17
N GLY A 105 13.77 12.98 -1.84
CA GLY A 105 13.51 14.26 -1.18
C GLY A 105 12.04 14.71 -1.19
N HIS A 106 11.13 13.92 -1.73
CA HIS A 106 9.69 14.20 -1.71
C HIS A 106 8.99 13.33 -0.68
N TYR A 107 8.13 13.94 0.12
CA TYR A 107 7.34 13.21 1.13
C TYR A 107 6.38 12.25 0.42
N HIS A 108 6.42 10.99 0.82
CA HIS A 108 5.81 9.92 0.04
C HIS A 108 5.40 8.74 0.92
N ALA A 109 4.58 7.86 0.34
CA ALA A 109 4.20 6.59 0.96
C ALA A 109 4.35 5.45 -0.05
N TRP A 110 4.83 4.31 0.43
CA TRP A 110 5.01 3.13 -0.40
C TRP A 110 4.85 1.86 0.42
N VAL A 111 5.01 0.71 -0.21
CA VAL A 111 4.81 -0.60 0.39
C VAL A 111 6.12 -1.36 0.47
N GLU A 112 6.34 -2.02 1.59
CA GLU A 112 7.43 -2.95 1.77
C GLU A 112 6.86 -4.31 2.15
N ALA A 113 7.11 -5.34 1.34
CA ALA A 113 6.65 -6.70 1.60
C ALA A 113 7.85 -7.60 1.87
N ARG A 114 7.64 -8.66 2.65
CA ARG A 114 8.69 -9.62 2.99
C ARG A 114 8.26 -11.01 2.60
N ILE A 115 9.05 -11.64 1.73
CA ILE A 115 8.78 -12.98 1.22
C ILE A 115 10.09 -13.74 1.15
N GLY A 116 10.16 -14.88 1.85
CA GLY A 116 11.34 -15.74 1.81
C GLY A 116 12.63 -15.04 2.24
N GLY A 117 12.54 -14.15 3.22
CA GLY A 117 13.71 -13.41 3.71
C GLY A 117 14.13 -12.22 2.86
N LYS A 118 13.42 -11.94 1.79
CA LYS A 118 13.69 -10.79 0.90
C LYS A 118 12.65 -9.69 1.10
N LYS A 119 13.07 -8.45 0.93
CA LYS A 119 12.21 -7.29 0.90
C LYS A 119 11.85 -6.95 -0.54
N TYR A 120 10.59 -6.65 -0.76
CA TYR A 120 10.07 -6.18 -2.04
C TYR A 120 9.44 -4.81 -1.82
N LEU A 121 9.90 -3.83 -2.58
CA LEU A 121 9.35 -2.48 -2.54
C LEU A 121 8.34 -2.33 -3.66
N TYR A 122 7.12 -1.87 -3.31
CA TYR A 122 6.11 -1.53 -4.29
C TYR A 122 5.72 -0.07 -4.13
N ASP A 123 5.91 0.69 -5.19
CA ASP A 123 5.52 2.09 -5.27
C ASP A 123 4.66 2.27 -6.52
N HIS A 124 3.37 2.44 -6.29
CA HIS A 124 2.39 2.61 -7.37
C HIS A 124 2.75 3.79 -8.28
N ASP A 125 3.32 4.85 -7.73
CA ASP A 125 3.64 6.07 -8.46
C ASP A 125 4.97 5.99 -9.22
N ASP A 126 5.75 4.96 -8.97
CA ASP A 126 7.05 4.75 -9.61
C ASP A 126 7.15 3.38 -10.30
N PRO A 127 6.28 3.11 -11.30
CA PRO A 127 6.27 1.80 -11.96
C PRO A 127 7.56 1.52 -12.72
N GLN A 128 8.29 2.56 -13.15
CA GLN A 128 9.54 2.42 -13.89
C GLN A 128 10.77 2.42 -12.99
N LYS A 129 10.56 2.44 -11.66
CA LYS A 129 11.63 2.39 -10.66
C LYS A 129 12.69 3.49 -10.85
N LYS A 130 12.24 4.71 -11.06
CA LYS A 130 13.10 5.88 -11.24
C LYS A 130 13.57 6.51 -9.95
N VAL A 131 12.88 6.27 -8.83
CA VAL A 131 13.29 6.77 -7.52
C VAL A 131 14.63 6.12 -7.16
N LYS A 132 15.61 6.94 -6.78
CA LYS A 132 16.96 6.48 -6.46
C LYS A 132 17.16 6.25 -4.98
N LEU A 133 16.52 7.04 -4.13
CA LEU A 133 16.70 6.97 -2.69
C LEU A 133 15.37 7.03 -1.96
N TYR A 134 15.07 5.96 -1.22
CA TYR A 134 13.96 5.91 -0.27
C TYR A 134 14.50 6.04 1.15
N LYS A 135 13.96 6.98 1.91
CA LYS A 135 14.32 7.20 3.30
C LYS A 135 13.10 7.05 4.18
N LYS A 136 13.05 5.98 4.97
CA LYS A 136 11.91 5.69 5.85
C LYS A 136 11.86 6.67 7.01
N GLU A 137 10.66 7.13 7.34
CA GLU A 137 10.39 7.93 8.53
C GLU A 137 9.48 7.17 9.49
N ARG A 138 8.43 6.54 8.97
CA ARG A 138 7.48 5.74 9.77
C ARG A 138 7.09 4.47 9.02
N MET A 139 6.77 3.43 9.81
CA MET A 139 6.37 2.12 9.28
C MET A 139 5.16 1.60 10.06
N TYR A 140 4.14 1.19 9.35
CA TYR A 140 2.90 0.68 9.93
C TYR A 140 2.55 -0.70 9.44
#